data_0cb9cbb123c50ed29fceb13c4231a491
#
_entry.id   0cb9cbb123c50ed29fceb13c4231a491
#
_cell.length_a   1.000
_cell.length_b   1.000
_cell.length_c   1.000
_cell.angle_alpha   90.00
_cell.angle_beta   90.00
_cell.angle_gamma   90.00
#
_symmetry.space_group_name_H-M   'P 1'
#
loop_
_entity.id
_entity.type
_entity.pdbx_description
1 polymer ?
#
loop_
_entity_poly.entity_id
_entity_poly.type
_entity_poly.pdbx_seq_one_letter_code
_entity_poly.pdbx_strand_id
1 'polypeptide(L)'
;MAMMAVVAAVIMTYGVVKNAAELGLNDYLSLDMAPNSVDDMYAGCKDKMEIRVKTRYLETEKNKDRNFTQAWAEAERYYNRKWRKWKKGKRPSTALAKEQVMAVFVYTLDKPKVYLDFNNAVRTQKSKYKTMFRYHTLHFYLTDAIQTLNTRKPEAERCLTSYRRVNSYFSKENVLNKMIRFGSFTSSSLGWYPSTSRFGDKSCFEIFTCLGADVSLYSKLGESEREVLIPPYEVFKVTRIKTRSQDKSLSCETVYKVKSTGKSLSNLNCALF
;
A
#
# COMPACT_ATOMS: atom_id res chain seq x y z
N MET A 1 -23.35 -36.48 -21.91
CA MET A 1 -21.92 -36.23 -21.65
C MET A 1 -21.78 -34.81 -21.20
N ALA A 2 -21.71 -34.61 -19.88
CA ALA A 2 -21.60 -33.27 -19.25
C ALA A 2 -20.11 -32.98 -19.03
N MET A 3 -19.59 -31.95 -19.69
CA MET A 3 -18.24 -31.42 -19.42
C MET A 3 -18.28 -30.62 -18.11
N MET A 4 -17.66 -31.18 -17.09
CA MET A 4 -17.35 -30.43 -15.86
C MET A 4 -16.20 -29.45 -16.15
N ALA A 5 -16.50 -28.17 -16.09
CA ALA A 5 -15.50 -27.12 -16.08
C ALA A 5 -14.88 -27.05 -14.69
N VAL A 6 -13.61 -27.42 -14.56
CA VAL A 6 -12.81 -27.26 -13.35
C VAL A 6 -12.41 -25.80 -13.27
N VAL A 7 -13.06 -25.04 -12.37
CA VAL A 7 -12.63 -23.69 -12.02
C VAL A 7 -11.49 -23.82 -11.01
N ALA A 8 -10.27 -23.62 -11.48
CA ALA A 8 -9.10 -23.51 -10.62
C ALA A 8 -9.16 -22.18 -9.87
N ALA A 9 -9.57 -22.21 -8.60
CA ALA A 9 -9.47 -21.08 -7.70
C ALA A 9 -8.00 -20.84 -7.36
N VAL A 10 -7.40 -19.81 -7.95
CA VAL A 10 -6.06 -19.35 -7.58
C VAL A 10 -6.17 -18.64 -6.22
N ILE A 11 -5.81 -19.37 -5.18
CA ILE A 11 -5.65 -18.82 -3.82
C ILE A 11 -4.40 -17.93 -3.83
N MET A 12 -4.60 -16.62 -3.83
CA MET A 12 -3.49 -15.67 -3.68
C MET A 12 -3.15 -15.51 -2.21
N THR A 13 -2.20 -16.32 -1.79
CA THR A 13 -1.55 -16.21 -0.48
C THR A 13 -0.53 -15.07 -0.49
N TYR A 14 -0.47 -14.31 0.57
CA TYR A 14 0.68 -13.46 0.89
C TYR A 14 1.93 -14.36 0.92
N GLY A 15 2.77 -14.22 -0.11
CA GLY A 15 3.88 -15.14 -0.33
C GLY A 15 4.97 -15.04 0.73
N VAL A 16 4.93 -15.95 1.68
CA VAL A 16 6.14 -16.52 2.27
C VAL A 16 6.30 -17.85 1.55
N VAL A 17 7.33 -17.96 0.71
CA VAL A 17 7.75 -19.26 0.17
C VAL A 17 8.35 -20.05 1.34
N LYS A 18 7.51 -20.77 2.06
CA LYS A 18 7.93 -21.89 2.92
C LYS A 18 7.82 -23.17 2.08
N ASN A 19 8.82 -24.01 2.19
CA ASN A 19 8.85 -25.33 1.56
C ASN A 19 7.59 -26.12 1.90
N ALA A 20 7.05 -26.84 0.94
CA ALA A 20 5.78 -27.58 0.99
C ALA A 20 5.72 -28.75 2.01
N ALA A 21 6.61 -28.83 2.98
CA ALA A 21 6.72 -29.92 3.96
C ALA A 21 6.21 -29.58 5.37
N GLU A 22 5.77 -28.34 5.64
CA GLU A 22 5.21 -27.92 6.96
C GLU A 22 3.81 -27.32 6.82
N LEU A 23 2.86 -28.07 6.28
CA LEU A 23 1.42 -27.79 6.38
C LEU A 23 0.90 -28.37 7.72
N GLY A 24 1.17 -27.67 8.81
CA GLY A 24 0.69 -27.99 10.13
C GLY A 24 0.50 -26.75 10.97
N LEU A 25 -0.76 -26.33 11.17
CA LEU A 25 -1.27 -25.48 12.25
C LEU A 25 -0.79 -24.01 12.28
N ASN A 26 -1.69 -23.12 11.79
CA ASN A 26 -1.74 -21.68 12.06
C ASN A 26 -0.73 -20.79 11.34
N ASP A 27 -0.96 -20.56 10.04
CA ASP A 27 -0.32 -19.44 9.32
C ASP A 27 -0.92 -18.08 9.72
N TYR A 28 -0.74 -17.72 11.00
CA TYR A 28 -1.00 -16.36 11.46
C TYR A 28 0.15 -15.45 11.06
N LEU A 29 -0.19 -14.35 10.38
CA LEU A 29 0.76 -13.30 10.07
C LEU A 29 1.09 -12.50 11.35
N SER A 30 2.35 -12.13 11.50
CA SER A 30 2.78 -11.28 12.62
C SER A 30 2.31 -9.83 12.42
N LEU A 31 1.94 -9.19 13.52
CA LEU A 31 1.78 -7.74 13.62
C LEU A 31 2.94 -7.20 14.45
N ASP A 32 3.97 -6.71 13.78
CA ASP A 32 5.22 -6.22 14.37
C ASP A 32 5.66 -4.90 13.73
N MET A 33 6.88 -4.48 14.00
CA MET A 33 7.47 -3.24 13.47
C MET A 33 8.03 -3.38 12.04
N ALA A 34 7.74 -4.49 11.34
CA ALA A 34 8.16 -4.76 9.98
C ALA A 34 9.66 -4.49 9.74
N PRO A 35 10.57 -5.23 10.41
CA PRO A 35 12.00 -4.92 10.43
C PRO A 35 12.68 -5.03 9.06
N ASN A 36 12.09 -5.79 8.13
CA ASN A 36 12.61 -6.00 6.77
C ASN A 36 11.99 -5.07 5.72
N SER A 37 11.20 -4.07 6.14
CA SER A 37 10.54 -3.15 5.25
C SER A 37 11.52 -2.19 4.55
N VAL A 38 11.27 -1.93 3.26
CA VAL A 38 11.82 -0.78 2.54
C VAL A 38 10.99 0.43 2.92
N ASP A 39 11.51 1.25 3.81
CA ASP A 39 10.79 2.32 4.50
C ASP A 39 11.39 3.71 4.27
N ASP A 40 12.10 3.93 3.14
CA ASP A 40 12.70 5.21 2.82
C ASP A 40 11.64 6.31 2.68
N MET A 41 11.77 7.35 3.48
CA MET A 41 10.90 8.54 3.46
C MET A 41 11.42 9.64 2.55
N TYR A 42 12.67 9.52 2.13
CA TYR A 42 13.40 10.54 1.33
C TYR A 42 13.48 11.91 2.01
N ALA A 43 13.37 11.96 3.35
CA ALA A 43 13.43 13.21 4.09
C ALA A 43 14.85 13.81 4.02
N GLY A 44 14.97 14.95 3.35
CA GLY A 44 16.25 15.66 3.13
C GLY A 44 16.99 15.29 1.85
N CYS A 45 16.53 14.29 1.07
CA CYS A 45 17.19 13.90 -0.19
C CYS A 45 16.21 13.76 -1.38
N LYS A 46 15.01 14.30 -1.26
CA LYS A 46 13.95 14.16 -2.27
C LYS A 46 14.41 14.57 -3.66
N ASP A 47 15.01 15.75 -3.82
CA ASP A 47 15.45 16.26 -5.14
C ASP A 47 16.54 15.36 -5.73
N LYS A 48 17.50 14.92 -4.92
CA LYS A 48 18.53 13.97 -5.34
C LYS A 48 17.94 12.65 -5.82
N MET A 49 16.92 12.15 -5.11
CA MET A 49 16.25 10.92 -5.49
C MET A 49 15.44 11.09 -6.76
N GLU A 50 14.72 12.20 -6.93
CA GLU A 50 13.98 12.49 -8.15
C GLU A 50 14.88 12.51 -9.38
N ILE A 51 16.04 13.18 -9.31
CA ILE A 51 17.04 13.16 -10.37
C ILE A 51 17.48 11.71 -10.66
N ARG A 52 17.81 10.93 -9.64
CA ARG A 52 18.25 9.54 -9.80
C ARG A 52 17.17 8.64 -10.40
N VAL A 53 15.91 8.83 -10.01
CA VAL A 53 14.78 8.12 -10.63
C VAL A 53 14.66 8.44 -12.10
N LYS A 54 14.68 9.73 -12.46
CA LYS A 54 14.55 10.19 -13.86
C LYS A 54 15.72 9.77 -14.75
N THR A 55 16.93 9.78 -14.22
CA THR A 55 18.13 9.52 -15.03
C THR A 55 18.55 8.05 -15.07
N ARG A 56 18.10 7.23 -14.11
CA ARG A 56 18.56 5.85 -13.98
C ARG A 56 17.46 4.84 -13.75
N TYR A 57 16.65 4.99 -12.67
CA TYR A 57 15.81 3.91 -12.22
C TYR A 57 14.63 3.65 -13.14
N LEU A 58 13.91 4.67 -13.59
CA LEU A 58 12.71 4.51 -14.41
C LEU A 58 12.97 3.65 -15.65
N GLU A 59 13.97 3.99 -16.45
CA GLU A 59 14.28 3.23 -17.67
C GLU A 59 14.86 1.85 -17.35
N THR A 60 15.70 1.74 -16.32
CA THR A 60 16.24 0.44 -15.91
C THR A 60 15.15 -0.53 -15.45
N GLU A 61 14.17 -0.04 -14.69
CA GLU A 61 13.06 -0.84 -14.17
C GLU A 61 12.08 -1.23 -15.26
N LYS A 62 11.78 -0.33 -16.19
CA LYS A 62 11.00 -0.63 -17.38
C LYS A 62 11.64 -1.75 -18.23
N ASN A 63 12.95 -1.66 -18.46
CA ASN A 63 13.67 -2.64 -19.26
C ASN A 63 13.73 -4.04 -18.61
N LYS A 64 13.59 -4.12 -17.29
CA LYS A 64 13.65 -5.36 -16.52
C LYS A 64 12.30 -6.00 -16.21
N ASP A 65 11.22 -5.22 -16.25
CA ASP A 65 9.89 -5.69 -15.86
C ASP A 65 8.83 -5.25 -16.89
N ARG A 66 8.38 -6.23 -17.70
CA ARG A 66 7.35 -6.00 -18.73
C ARG A 66 6.02 -5.54 -18.14
N ASN A 67 5.63 -6.07 -16.96
CA ASN A 67 4.38 -5.69 -16.32
C ASN A 67 4.45 -4.25 -15.82
N PHE A 68 5.59 -3.86 -15.22
CA PHE A 68 5.81 -2.47 -14.83
C PHE A 68 5.79 -1.53 -16.03
N THR A 69 6.46 -1.89 -17.14
CA THR A 69 6.45 -1.10 -18.39
C THR A 69 5.04 -0.90 -18.92
N GLN A 70 4.24 -1.97 -18.97
CA GLN A 70 2.86 -1.91 -19.44
C GLN A 70 1.99 -1.03 -18.53
N ALA A 71 2.10 -1.21 -17.21
CA ALA A 71 1.35 -0.42 -16.22
C ALA A 71 1.71 1.07 -16.28
N TRP A 72 3.02 1.39 -16.40
CA TRP A 72 3.49 2.75 -16.50
C TRP A 72 3.01 3.45 -17.78
N ALA A 73 3.05 2.76 -18.91
CA ALA A 73 2.51 3.26 -20.18
C ALA A 73 0.98 3.49 -20.12
N GLU A 74 0.24 2.60 -19.43
CA GLU A 74 -1.21 2.79 -19.22
C GLU A 74 -1.49 3.99 -18.32
N ALA A 75 -0.72 4.16 -17.26
CA ALA A 75 -0.81 5.32 -16.37
C ALA A 75 -0.53 6.65 -17.12
N GLU A 76 0.42 6.65 -18.04
CA GLU A 76 0.70 7.82 -18.87
C GLU A 76 -0.46 8.15 -19.81
N ARG A 77 -1.06 7.14 -20.46
CA ARG A 77 -2.27 7.33 -21.28
C ARG A 77 -3.43 7.87 -20.44
N TYR A 78 -3.64 7.33 -19.23
CA TYR A 78 -4.65 7.82 -18.30
C TYR A 78 -4.43 9.29 -17.92
N TYR A 79 -3.18 9.64 -17.53
CA TYR A 79 -2.81 11.01 -17.22
C TYR A 79 -3.10 11.96 -18.37
N ASN A 80 -2.69 11.61 -19.59
CA ASN A 80 -2.87 12.42 -20.78
C ASN A 80 -4.35 12.63 -21.12
N ARG A 81 -5.22 11.62 -20.92
CA ARG A 81 -6.67 11.74 -21.14
C ARG A 81 -7.36 12.60 -20.10
N LYS A 82 -7.07 12.36 -18.82
CA LYS A 82 -7.83 12.96 -17.71
C LYS A 82 -7.27 14.30 -17.27
N TRP A 83 -5.94 14.43 -17.23
CA TRP A 83 -5.27 15.54 -16.54
C TRP A 83 -4.59 16.54 -17.47
N ARG A 84 -4.19 16.16 -18.68
CA ARG A 84 -3.54 17.07 -19.66
C ARG A 84 -4.49 18.18 -20.13
N LYS A 85 -5.82 17.93 -20.13
CA LYS A 85 -6.84 18.91 -20.53
C LYS A 85 -6.97 20.10 -19.56
N TRP A 86 -6.39 19.99 -18.40
CA TRP A 86 -6.31 21.08 -17.44
C TRP A 86 -5.23 22.07 -17.90
N LYS A 87 -5.58 22.88 -18.90
CA LYS A 87 -4.71 23.93 -19.42
C LYS A 87 -4.31 24.92 -18.32
N LYS A 88 -3.13 25.55 -18.50
CA LYS A 88 -2.57 26.61 -17.63
C LYS A 88 -3.68 27.48 -17.01
N GLY A 89 -3.73 27.54 -15.68
CA GLY A 89 -4.68 28.39 -14.91
C GLY A 89 -5.88 27.65 -14.30
N LYS A 90 -6.20 26.40 -14.68
CA LYS A 90 -7.33 25.63 -14.10
C LYS A 90 -6.91 24.40 -13.27
N ARG A 91 -5.60 24.14 -13.15
CA ARG A 91 -5.12 23.03 -12.31
C ARG A 91 -5.18 23.48 -10.85
N PRO A 92 -5.89 22.79 -9.95
CA PRO A 92 -5.85 23.12 -8.54
C PRO A 92 -4.41 23.13 -8.04
N SER A 93 -4.06 24.08 -7.19
CA SER A 93 -2.75 24.13 -6.52
C SER A 93 -2.43 22.83 -5.76
N THR A 94 -3.48 22.07 -5.46
CA THR A 94 -3.44 20.76 -4.79
C THR A 94 -3.22 19.57 -5.73
N ALA A 95 -3.13 19.76 -7.06
CA ALA A 95 -2.97 18.64 -7.99
C ALA A 95 -1.55 18.03 -7.91
N LEU A 96 -1.48 16.70 -7.86
CA LEU A 96 -0.22 15.93 -7.90
C LEU A 96 0.53 16.17 -9.21
N ALA A 97 1.86 16.07 -9.21
CA ALA A 97 2.69 16.04 -10.41
C ALA A 97 2.34 14.82 -11.29
N LYS A 98 2.75 14.85 -12.56
CA LYS A 98 2.45 13.78 -13.54
C LYS A 98 2.85 12.41 -13.00
N GLU A 99 4.10 12.28 -12.58
CA GLU A 99 4.69 11.01 -12.14
C GLU A 99 4.06 10.52 -10.84
N GLN A 100 3.67 11.41 -9.94
CA GLN A 100 2.92 11.08 -8.73
C GLN A 100 1.54 10.49 -9.06
N VAL A 101 0.80 11.13 -9.99
CA VAL A 101 -0.50 10.61 -10.47
C VAL A 101 -0.32 9.24 -11.11
N MET A 102 0.72 9.09 -11.95
CA MET A 102 1.02 7.82 -12.60
C MET A 102 1.34 6.71 -11.59
N ALA A 103 2.12 7.01 -10.56
CA ALA A 103 2.46 6.04 -9.52
C ALA A 103 1.23 5.56 -8.73
N VAL A 104 0.33 6.47 -8.33
CA VAL A 104 -0.94 6.10 -7.69
C VAL A 104 -1.78 5.22 -8.64
N PHE A 105 -1.88 5.59 -9.90
CA PHE A 105 -2.63 4.80 -10.89
C PHE A 105 -2.04 3.40 -11.07
N VAL A 106 -0.70 3.26 -11.21
CA VAL A 106 -0.01 1.96 -11.34
C VAL A 106 -0.26 1.09 -10.12
N TYR A 107 -0.20 1.67 -8.92
CA TYR A 107 -0.42 0.94 -7.68
C TYR A 107 -1.86 0.39 -7.58
N THR A 108 -2.84 1.12 -8.11
CA THR A 108 -4.27 0.78 -8.02
C THR A 108 -4.78 0.01 -9.25
N LEU A 109 -3.90 -0.33 -10.20
CA LEU A 109 -4.27 -1.00 -11.45
C LEU A 109 -4.54 -2.49 -11.23
N ASP A 110 -5.67 -2.98 -11.77
CA ASP A 110 -6.07 -4.38 -11.66
C ASP A 110 -5.28 -5.33 -12.57
N LYS A 111 -4.84 -4.85 -13.74
CA LYS A 111 -4.09 -5.62 -14.72
C LYS A 111 -3.14 -4.70 -15.51
N PRO A 112 -1.81 -4.99 -15.48
CA PRO A 112 -1.14 -5.99 -14.65
C PRO A 112 -1.12 -5.57 -13.16
N LYS A 113 -1.23 -6.57 -12.25
CA LYS A 113 -1.24 -6.34 -10.79
C LYS A 113 0.16 -6.10 -10.24
N VAL A 114 0.81 -5.02 -10.63
CA VAL A 114 2.16 -4.67 -10.18
C VAL A 114 2.25 -4.53 -8.67
N TYR A 115 1.19 -4.06 -8.01
CA TYR A 115 1.16 -3.83 -6.57
C TYR A 115 1.42 -5.08 -5.72
N LEU A 116 1.14 -6.28 -6.22
CA LEU A 116 1.35 -7.52 -5.45
C LEU A 116 2.84 -7.78 -5.23
N ASP A 117 3.62 -7.80 -6.32
CA ASP A 117 5.05 -8.03 -6.27
C ASP A 117 5.79 -6.83 -5.66
N PHE A 118 5.35 -5.62 -5.98
CA PHE A 118 5.83 -4.39 -5.36
C PHE A 118 5.70 -4.42 -3.83
N ASN A 119 4.50 -4.70 -3.29
CA ASN A 119 4.29 -4.73 -1.85
C ASN A 119 5.05 -5.87 -1.16
N ASN A 120 5.21 -7.02 -1.84
CA ASN A 120 6.07 -8.08 -1.34
C ASN A 120 7.53 -7.62 -1.26
N ALA A 121 8.05 -6.99 -2.32
CA ALA A 121 9.39 -6.43 -2.33
C ALA A 121 9.59 -5.36 -1.24
N VAL A 122 8.63 -4.43 -1.09
CA VAL A 122 8.67 -3.40 -0.04
C VAL A 122 8.72 -4.04 1.35
N ARG A 123 7.94 -5.10 1.61
CA ARG A 123 7.88 -5.74 2.93
C ARG A 123 9.15 -6.51 3.29
N THR A 124 9.89 -7.03 2.30
CA THR A 124 10.90 -8.06 2.55
C THR A 124 12.32 -7.70 2.10
N GLN A 125 12.52 -6.64 1.30
CA GLN A 125 13.79 -6.41 0.63
C GLN A 125 14.63 -5.27 1.20
N LYS A 126 14.52 -4.97 2.49
CA LYS A 126 15.37 -3.96 3.15
C LYS A 126 16.86 -4.18 2.91
N SER A 127 17.35 -5.41 3.10
CA SER A 127 18.77 -5.76 2.89
C SER A 127 19.20 -5.63 1.41
N LYS A 128 18.24 -5.70 0.48
CA LYS A 128 18.48 -5.61 -0.97
C LYS A 128 18.23 -4.21 -1.53
N TYR A 129 17.86 -3.24 -0.68
CA TYR A 129 17.43 -1.91 -1.11
C TYR A 129 18.46 -1.22 -2.02
N LYS A 130 19.75 -1.29 -1.67
CA LYS A 130 20.83 -0.66 -2.43
C LYS A 130 21.24 -1.41 -3.71
N THR A 131 20.93 -2.70 -3.82
CA THR A 131 21.52 -3.60 -4.83
C THR A 131 20.51 -4.22 -5.79
N MET A 132 19.44 -4.82 -5.28
CA MET A 132 18.51 -5.64 -6.08
C MET A 132 17.05 -5.20 -5.98
N PHE A 133 16.72 -4.17 -5.20
CA PHE A 133 15.36 -3.63 -5.15
C PHE A 133 15.03 -2.99 -6.50
N ARG A 134 13.94 -3.44 -7.12
CA ARG A 134 13.62 -3.09 -8.52
C ARG A 134 12.40 -2.18 -8.67
N TYR A 135 12.00 -1.50 -7.61
CA TYR A 135 10.82 -0.64 -7.58
C TYR A 135 11.12 0.74 -6.98
N HIS A 136 12.34 1.25 -7.15
CA HIS A 136 12.73 2.57 -6.63
C HIS A 136 11.83 3.68 -7.19
N THR A 137 11.47 3.60 -8.47
CA THR A 137 10.60 4.58 -9.14
C THR A 137 9.22 4.62 -8.51
N LEU A 138 8.57 3.44 -8.39
CA LEU A 138 7.21 3.37 -7.83
C LEU A 138 7.21 3.74 -6.35
N HIS A 139 8.18 3.26 -5.58
CA HIS A 139 8.33 3.55 -4.16
C HIS A 139 8.50 5.06 -3.91
N PHE A 140 9.39 5.70 -4.67
CA PHE A 140 9.64 7.13 -4.56
C PHE A 140 8.40 7.97 -4.87
N TYR A 141 7.79 7.78 -6.04
CA TYR A 141 6.66 8.61 -6.44
C TYR A 141 5.38 8.34 -5.62
N LEU A 142 5.16 7.11 -5.12
CA LEU A 142 4.07 6.85 -4.18
C LEU A 142 4.30 7.55 -2.83
N THR A 143 5.51 7.44 -2.29
CA THR A 143 5.89 8.14 -1.05
C THR A 143 5.69 9.64 -1.20
N ASP A 144 6.20 10.22 -2.29
CA ASP A 144 6.08 11.63 -2.58
C ASP A 144 4.62 12.09 -2.79
N ALA A 145 3.80 11.27 -3.46
CA ALA A 145 2.38 11.55 -3.65
C ALA A 145 1.63 11.60 -2.32
N ILE A 146 1.83 10.59 -1.46
CA ILE A 146 1.18 10.51 -0.14
C ILE A 146 1.59 11.70 0.72
N GLN A 147 2.89 12.01 0.82
CA GLN A 147 3.40 13.13 1.59
C GLN A 147 2.84 14.47 1.07
N THR A 148 2.81 14.64 -0.25
CA THR A 148 2.28 15.85 -0.89
C THR A 148 0.79 16.04 -0.56
N LEU A 149 -0.03 15.00 -0.63
CA LEU A 149 -1.46 15.08 -0.33
C LEU A 149 -1.72 15.29 1.17
N ASN A 150 -0.95 14.63 2.03
CA ASN A 150 -1.09 14.74 3.48
C ASN A 150 -0.69 16.14 3.98
N THR A 151 0.48 16.64 3.57
CA THR A 151 1.01 17.93 4.05
C THR A 151 0.23 19.16 3.56
N ARG A 152 -0.55 19.01 2.48
CA ARG A 152 -1.44 20.09 1.98
C ARG A 152 -2.68 20.30 2.82
N LYS A 153 -3.04 19.32 3.65
CA LYS A 153 -4.13 19.50 4.62
C LYS A 153 -3.64 20.22 5.86
N PRO A 154 -4.50 21.06 6.48
CA PRO A 154 -4.23 21.56 7.83
C PRO A 154 -3.91 20.39 8.77
N GLU A 155 -3.01 20.58 9.71
CA GLU A 155 -2.56 19.51 10.60
C GLU A 155 -3.72 18.78 11.30
N ALA A 156 -4.72 19.53 11.74
CA ALA A 156 -5.92 18.99 12.38
C ALA A 156 -6.77 18.07 11.47
N GLU A 157 -6.60 18.18 10.15
CA GLU A 157 -7.38 17.40 9.15
C GLU A 157 -6.58 16.28 8.49
N ARG A 158 -5.31 16.09 8.86
CA ARG A 158 -4.44 15.07 8.25
C ARG A 158 -4.83 13.66 8.61
N CYS A 159 -5.37 13.46 9.83
CA CYS A 159 -5.72 12.13 10.28
C CYS A 159 -7.07 11.67 9.70
N LEU A 160 -7.10 10.44 9.21
CA LEU A 160 -8.26 9.82 8.56
C LEU A 160 -8.60 8.50 9.25
N THR A 161 -9.90 8.21 9.40
CA THR A 161 -10.36 6.87 9.75
C THR A 161 -10.67 6.10 8.48
N SER A 162 -10.05 4.92 8.34
CA SER A 162 -10.22 4.04 7.18
C SER A 162 -10.34 2.58 7.59
N TYR A 163 -10.80 1.75 6.67
CA TYR A 163 -11.17 0.36 6.92
C TYR A 163 -10.48 -0.54 5.90
N ARG A 164 -9.87 -1.62 6.39
CA ARG A 164 -9.24 -2.63 5.55
C ARG A 164 -9.76 -4.01 5.90
N ARG A 165 -9.98 -4.82 4.89
CA ARG A 165 -10.41 -6.21 4.99
C ARG A 165 -9.40 -7.11 4.26
N VAL A 166 -9.05 -8.24 4.86
CA VAL A 166 -8.12 -9.20 4.26
C VAL A 166 -8.50 -10.64 4.61
N ASN A 167 -8.30 -11.55 3.67
CA ASN A 167 -8.54 -12.98 3.86
C ASN A 167 -7.29 -13.70 4.43
N SER A 168 -6.74 -13.13 5.50
CA SER A 168 -5.59 -13.70 6.21
C SER A 168 -5.78 -13.52 7.70
N TYR A 169 -5.30 -14.49 8.49
CA TYR A 169 -5.28 -14.36 9.95
C TYR A 169 -4.02 -13.63 10.41
N PHE A 170 -4.18 -12.83 11.45
CA PHE A 170 -3.06 -12.20 12.16
C PHE A 170 -3.02 -12.67 13.59
N SER A 171 -1.81 -12.76 14.16
CA SER A 171 -1.64 -13.12 15.56
C SER A 171 -2.33 -12.09 16.46
N LYS A 172 -3.04 -12.60 17.48
CA LYS A 172 -3.65 -11.80 18.55
C LYS A 172 -2.78 -11.80 19.81
N GLU A 173 -1.84 -12.74 19.89
CA GLU A 173 -1.01 -12.95 21.07
C GLU A 173 0.00 -11.83 21.23
N ASN A 174 0.01 -11.23 22.41
CA ASN A 174 0.93 -10.15 22.77
C ASN A 174 0.94 -8.94 21.81
N VAL A 175 -0.17 -8.71 21.07
CA VAL A 175 -0.28 -7.63 20.07
C VAL A 175 -1.01 -6.41 20.64
N LEU A 176 -1.95 -6.60 21.55
CA LEU A 176 -2.68 -5.49 22.19
C LEU A 176 -1.69 -4.53 22.88
N ASN A 177 -1.87 -3.24 22.66
CA ASN A 177 -0.99 -2.14 23.11
C ASN A 177 0.43 -2.12 22.52
N LYS A 178 0.77 -3.02 21.60
CA LYS A 178 2.07 -2.99 20.89
C LYS A 178 2.06 -1.97 19.77
N MET A 179 3.27 -1.52 19.44
CA MET A 179 3.53 -0.74 18.23
C MET A 179 3.70 -1.69 17.04
N ILE A 180 3.13 -1.29 15.90
CA ILE A 180 3.23 -2.03 14.64
C ILE A 180 3.45 -1.09 13.47
N ARG A 181 3.94 -1.63 12.36
CA ARG A 181 3.89 -1.02 11.02
C ARG A 181 3.32 -2.04 10.03
N PHE A 182 2.63 -1.58 9.01
CA PHE A 182 2.16 -2.50 7.95
C PHE A 182 3.29 -3.03 7.06
N GLY A 183 4.41 -2.32 7.00
CA GLY A 183 5.64 -2.74 6.33
C GLY A 183 5.59 -2.72 4.81
N SER A 184 4.46 -2.35 4.21
CA SER A 184 4.29 -2.06 2.79
C SER A 184 3.25 -0.96 2.63
N PHE A 185 3.13 -0.40 1.43
CA PHE A 185 2.01 0.49 1.14
C PHE A 185 0.71 -0.26 1.37
N THR A 186 -0.22 0.35 2.11
CA THR A 186 -1.42 -0.31 2.56
C THR A 186 -2.65 0.47 2.14
N SER A 187 -3.45 -0.16 1.26
CA SER A 187 -4.72 0.37 0.79
C SER A 187 -5.82 0.07 1.82
N SER A 188 -6.68 1.05 2.05
CA SER A 188 -7.88 0.98 2.91
C SER A 188 -8.96 1.89 2.34
N SER A 189 -10.21 1.76 2.80
CA SER A 189 -11.34 2.53 2.29
C SER A 189 -11.89 3.49 3.34
N LEU A 190 -12.31 4.69 2.93
CA LEU A 190 -13.06 5.62 3.80
C LEU A 190 -14.49 5.13 3.99
N GLY A 191 -15.02 5.31 5.21
CA GLY A 191 -16.43 5.13 5.54
C GLY A 191 -16.81 3.72 5.99
N TRP A 192 -16.40 2.67 5.28
CA TRP A 192 -16.76 1.28 5.61
C TRP A 192 -15.76 0.25 5.07
N TYR A 193 -15.92 -1.00 5.52
CA TYR A 193 -15.12 -2.11 5.02
C TYR A 193 -15.43 -2.44 3.57
N PRO A 194 -14.40 -2.76 2.75
CA PRO A 194 -14.60 -3.26 1.39
C PRO A 194 -15.38 -4.57 1.35
N SER A 195 -15.86 -4.97 0.16
CA SER A 195 -16.68 -6.15 -0.07
C SER A 195 -16.04 -7.45 0.47
N THR A 196 -16.84 -8.25 1.18
CA THR A 196 -16.46 -9.57 1.70
C THR A 196 -16.15 -10.55 0.56
N SER A 197 -16.92 -10.52 -0.52
CA SER A 197 -16.73 -11.41 -1.67
C SER A 197 -15.36 -11.23 -2.34
N ARG A 198 -14.79 -10.01 -2.27
CA ARG A 198 -13.49 -9.69 -2.88
C ARG A 198 -12.31 -9.89 -1.92
N PHE A 199 -12.50 -9.61 -0.64
CA PHE A 199 -11.41 -9.50 0.33
C PHE A 199 -11.49 -10.49 1.50
N GLY A 200 -12.52 -11.37 1.51
CA GLY A 200 -12.74 -12.34 2.59
C GLY A 200 -13.23 -11.68 3.88
N ASP A 201 -13.21 -12.43 4.99
CA ASP A 201 -13.72 -11.95 6.28
C ASP A 201 -12.90 -12.42 7.50
N LYS A 202 -11.67 -12.89 7.28
CA LYS A 202 -10.82 -13.38 8.38
C LYS A 202 -10.36 -12.24 9.29
N SER A 203 -9.75 -11.21 8.74
CA SER A 203 -9.28 -10.07 9.53
C SER A 203 -9.69 -8.74 8.94
N CYS A 204 -10.14 -7.85 9.81
CA CYS A 204 -10.44 -6.46 9.54
C CYS A 204 -9.57 -5.52 10.37
N PHE A 205 -9.27 -4.36 9.81
CA PHE A 205 -8.59 -3.28 10.50
C PHE A 205 -9.42 -2.01 10.43
N GLU A 206 -9.70 -1.41 11.60
CA GLU A 206 -10.10 -0.01 11.74
C GLU A 206 -8.83 0.80 11.96
N ILE A 207 -8.51 1.67 11.02
CA ILE A 207 -7.22 2.34 10.97
C ILE A 207 -7.43 3.84 11.12
N PHE A 208 -6.91 4.42 12.20
CA PHE A 208 -6.77 5.86 12.32
C PHE A 208 -5.35 6.24 11.91
N THR A 209 -5.18 6.70 10.64
CA THR A 209 -3.90 7.07 10.04
C THR A 209 -3.72 8.59 10.02
N CYS A 210 -2.52 9.08 10.30
CA CYS A 210 -2.15 10.49 10.24
C CYS A 210 -1.09 10.81 9.17
N LEU A 211 -0.41 9.78 8.62
CA LEU A 211 0.56 9.95 7.54
C LEU A 211 0.05 9.41 6.20
N GLY A 212 -1.08 8.71 6.19
CA GLY A 212 -1.77 8.28 4.98
C GLY A 212 -2.49 9.43 4.27
N ALA A 213 -2.90 9.18 3.02
CA ALA A 213 -3.63 10.15 2.23
C ALA A 213 -4.77 9.52 1.42
N ASP A 214 -5.86 10.28 1.23
CA ASP A 214 -6.92 9.95 0.29
C ASP A 214 -6.39 10.11 -1.14
N VAL A 215 -6.36 9.01 -1.89
CA VAL A 215 -5.88 8.94 -3.27
C VAL A 215 -7.00 8.71 -4.28
N SER A 216 -8.27 8.72 -3.86
CA SER A 216 -9.45 8.39 -4.66
C SER A 216 -9.48 9.13 -5.99
N LEU A 217 -9.16 10.42 -5.98
CA LEU A 217 -9.15 11.25 -7.19
C LEU A 217 -8.18 10.76 -8.27
N TYR A 218 -7.09 10.10 -7.87
CA TYR A 218 -5.97 9.67 -8.72
C TYR A 218 -5.96 8.16 -8.96
N SER A 219 -6.68 7.39 -8.15
CA SER A 219 -6.81 5.95 -8.23
C SER A 219 -7.48 5.51 -9.54
N LYS A 220 -7.12 4.32 -10.04
CA LYS A 220 -7.82 3.64 -11.15
C LYS A 220 -9.30 3.42 -10.85
N LEU A 221 -9.63 3.12 -9.60
CA LEU A 221 -10.97 2.81 -9.14
C LEU A 221 -11.81 4.06 -8.80
N GLY A 222 -11.14 5.21 -8.73
CA GLY A 222 -11.78 6.51 -8.49
C GLY A 222 -12.53 6.58 -7.17
N GLU A 223 -13.61 7.35 -7.16
CA GLU A 223 -14.43 7.59 -5.96
C GLU A 223 -15.19 6.34 -5.46
N SER A 224 -15.29 5.28 -6.26
CA SER A 224 -16.04 4.08 -5.88
C SER A 224 -15.44 3.32 -4.69
N GLU A 225 -14.12 3.34 -4.51
CA GLU A 225 -13.45 2.70 -3.39
C GLU A 225 -13.01 3.68 -2.30
N ARG A 226 -13.07 4.98 -2.54
CA ARG A 226 -12.67 6.04 -1.60
C ARG A 226 -11.35 5.68 -0.89
N GLU A 227 -10.33 5.39 -1.72
CA GLU A 227 -9.11 4.74 -1.27
C GLU A 227 -8.19 5.68 -0.49
N VAL A 228 -7.78 5.22 0.69
CA VAL A 228 -6.69 5.80 1.48
C VAL A 228 -5.45 4.93 1.35
N LEU A 229 -4.33 5.52 1.00
CA LEU A 229 -3.04 4.83 0.92
C LEU A 229 -2.16 5.23 2.09
N ILE A 230 -1.70 4.21 2.84
CA ILE A 230 -0.90 4.35 4.06
C ILE A 230 0.54 3.96 3.74
N PRO A 231 1.54 4.79 4.10
CA PRO A 231 2.94 4.51 3.79
C PRO A 231 3.55 3.45 4.74
N PRO A 232 4.62 2.74 4.32
CA PRO A 232 5.22 1.65 5.09
C PRO A 232 5.90 2.08 6.40
N TYR A 233 6.22 3.37 6.54
CA TYR A 233 6.95 3.92 7.68
C TYR A 233 6.06 4.47 8.80
N GLU A 234 4.73 4.53 8.63
CA GLU A 234 3.83 5.00 9.70
C GLU A 234 3.75 4.01 10.85
N VAL A 235 3.90 4.51 12.08
CA VAL A 235 3.86 3.70 13.30
C VAL A 235 2.48 3.80 13.94
N PHE A 236 1.89 2.64 14.21
CA PHE A 236 0.58 2.50 14.85
C PHE A 236 0.69 1.81 16.20
N LYS A 237 -0.25 2.11 17.09
CA LYS A 237 -0.52 1.33 18.30
C LYS A 237 -1.77 0.50 18.10
N VAL A 238 -1.73 -0.78 18.43
CA VAL A 238 -2.93 -1.64 18.48
C VAL A 238 -3.70 -1.29 19.75
N THR A 239 -4.88 -0.68 19.59
CA THR A 239 -5.67 -0.15 20.72
C THR A 239 -6.81 -1.07 21.15
N ARG A 240 -7.26 -1.95 20.24
CA ARG A 240 -8.34 -2.92 20.53
C ARG A 240 -8.24 -4.12 19.59
N ILE A 241 -8.62 -5.28 20.10
CA ILE A 241 -8.84 -6.51 19.34
C ILE A 241 -10.19 -7.06 19.76
N LYS A 242 -11.06 -7.35 18.80
CA LYS A 242 -12.34 -8.02 19.02
C LYS A 242 -12.46 -9.24 18.13
N THR A 243 -13.12 -10.29 18.59
CA THR A 243 -13.41 -11.49 17.80
C THR A 243 -14.91 -11.68 17.63
N ARG A 244 -15.34 -12.32 16.53
CA ARG A 244 -16.74 -12.60 16.25
C ARG A 244 -17.37 -13.53 17.32
N SER A 245 -16.56 -14.31 18.05
CA SER A 245 -17.02 -15.07 19.22
C SER A 245 -17.49 -14.18 20.37
N GLN A 246 -16.90 -13.00 20.53
CA GLN A 246 -17.27 -12.00 21.55
C GLN A 246 -18.39 -11.05 21.08
N ASP A 247 -18.46 -10.79 19.78
CA ASP A 247 -19.40 -9.85 19.19
C ASP A 247 -19.78 -10.33 17.77
N LYS A 248 -20.95 -10.97 17.66
CA LYS A 248 -21.44 -11.56 16.39
C LYS A 248 -21.72 -10.54 15.29
N SER A 249 -21.81 -9.25 15.63
CA SER A 249 -22.05 -8.16 14.66
C SER A 249 -20.80 -7.75 13.88
N LEU A 250 -19.63 -8.27 14.23
CA LEU A 250 -18.37 -7.90 13.58
C LEU A 250 -18.32 -8.31 12.12
N SER A 251 -17.82 -7.39 11.30
CA SER A 251 -17.65 -7.58 9.85
C SER A 251 -16.64 -8.67 9.48
N CYS A 252 -15.70 -9.03 10.39
CA CYS A 252 -14.68 -10.07 10.22
C CYS A 252 -14.61 -10.95 11.47
N GLU A 253 -13.99 -12.14 11.33
CA GLU A 253 -13.72 -13.02 12.46
C GLU A 253 -12.89 -12.33 13.55
N THR A 254 -11.92 -11.52 13.15
CA THR A 254 -11.13 -10.68 14.05
C THR A 254 -11.07 -9.25 13.53
N VAL A 255 -11.31 -8.28 14.41
CA VAL A 255 -11.20 -6.84 14.11
C VAL A 255 -10.12 -6.23 14.99
N TYR A 256 -9.13 -5.64 14.36
CA TYR A 256 -8.04 -4.89 14.97
C TYR A 256 -8.32 -3.40 14.84
N LYS A 257 -8.28 -2.65 15.94
CA LYS A 257 -8.30 -1.20 15.91
C LYS A 257 -6.88 -0.69 16.13
N VAL A 258 -6.36 0.05 15.16
CA VAL A 258 -5.01 0.61 15.20
C VAL A 258 -5.07 2.14 15.08
N LYS A 259 -4.27 2.81 15.89
CA LYS A 259 -4.22 4.27 15.92
C LYS A 259 -2.79 4.72 15.63
N SER A 260 -2.64 5.62 14.66
CA SER A 260 -1.38 6.30 14.39
C SER A 260 -0.82 6.94 15.66
N THR A 261 0.47 6.81 15.85
CA THR A 261 1.20 7.51 16.92
C THR A 261 1.61 8.93 16.52
N GLY A 262 1.33 9.32 15.27
CA GLY A 262 1.86 10.54 14.66
C GLY A 262 3.35 10.46 14.33
N LYS A 263 4.01 9.32 14.63
CA LYS A 263 5.44 9.12 14.40
C LYS A 263 5.66 8.23 13.18
N SER A 264 6.77 8.48 12.51
CA SER A 264 7.33 7.62 11.46
C SER A 264 8.58 6.89 11.96
N LEU A 265 8.85 5.70 11.39
CA LEU A 265 10.11 5.00 11.52
C LEU A 265 10.63 4.65 10.13
N SER A 266 11.76 5.26 9.74
CA SER A 266 12.43 5.00 8.47
C SER A 266 13.89 4.65 8.74
N ASN A 267 14.19 3.36 8.62
CA ASN A 267 15.56 2.85 8.80
C ASN A 267 16.42 3.08 7.55
N LEU A 268 15.78 3.33 6.42
CA LEU A 268 16.43 3.51 5.11
C LEU A 268 16.37 4.96 4.63
N ASN A 269 16.01 5.91 5.50
CA ASN A 269 15.90 7.31 5.06
C ASN A 269 17.16 7.79 4.35
N CYS A 270 17.02 8.15 3.08
CA CYS A 270 18.13 8.59 2.23
C CYS A 270 19.30 7.58 2.10
N ALA A 271 19.06 6.30 2.33
CA ALA A 271 20.13 5.28 2.38
C ALA A 271 20.84 5.05 1.03
N LEU A 272 20.34 5.61 -0.05
CA LEU A 272 20.99 5.56 -1.39
C LEU A 272 22.06 6.65 -1.57
N PHE A 273 22.20 7.58 -0.64
CA PHE A 273 23.12 8.72 -0.72
C PHE A 273 24.13 8.72 0.41
#